data_d8024fbd66edea14ee8154e275b171cc
#
_entry.id   d8024fbd66edea14ee8154e275b171cc
#
_cell.length_a   1.000
_cell.length_b   1.000
_cell.length_c   1.000
_cell.angle_alpha   90.00
_cell.angle_beta   90.00
_cell.angle_gamma   90.00
#
_symmetry.space_group_name_H-M   'P 1'
#
loop_
_entity.id
_entity.type
_entity.pdbx_description
1 polymer ?
#
loop_
_entity_poly.entity_id
_entity_poly.type
_entity_poly.pdbx_seq_one_letter_code
_entity_poly.pdbx_strand_id
1 'polypeptide(L)'
;MSKFCDDEGHSLYVYALDADGRSHCLDLCAKEWPPVAAPQDAHPIGDWRPIRRNDGSLQWAYKSKPVYTYSGDSAAGQTNGAGLGSVWHLLVP
;
A
#
# COMPACT_ATOMS: atom_id res chain seq x y z
N MET A 1 -9.58 -9.01 -14.15
CA MET A 1 -8.40 -8.76 -13.29
C MET A 1 -8.75 -8.97 -11.85
N SER A 2 -7.97 -9.74 -11.12
CA SER A 2 -8.29 -10.14 -9.76
C SER A 2 -7.49 -9.40 -8.68
N LYS A 3 -6.45 -8.64 -9.04
CA LYS A 3 -5.67 -7.86 -8.09
C LYS A 3 -4.97 -6.70 -8.78
N PHE A 4 -4.60 -5.71 -7.97
CA PHE A 4 -3.78 -4.60 -8.44
C PHE A 4 -2.30 -4.91 -8.25
N CYS A 5 -1.47 -4.27 -9.05
CA CYS A 5 -0.01 -4.34 -8.92
C CYS A 5 0.58 -2.97 -9.27
N ASP A 6 1.85 -2.76 -8.88
CA ASP A 6 2.56 -1.54 -9.23
C ASP A 6 3.19 -1.66 -10.63
N ASP A 7 4.00 -0.66 -11.01
CA ASP A 7 4.62 -0.61 -12.34
C ASP A 7 5.55 -1.79 -12.60
N GLU A 8 6.06 -2.41 -11.56
CA GLU A 8 6.98 -3.55 -11.66
C GLU A 8 6.25 -4.87 -11.50
N GLY A 9 4.93 -4.86 -11.37
CA GLY A 9 4.14 -6.06 -11.23
C GLY A 9 4.05 -6.60 -9.80
N HIS A 10 4.58 -5.86 -8.81
CA HIS A 10 4.49 -6.27 -7.42
C HIS A 10 3.07 -6.15 -6.91
N SER A 11 2.63 -7.16 -6.15
CA SER A 11 1.29 -7.14 -5.55
C SER A 11 1.15 -5.99 -4.56
N LEU A 12 -0.05 -5.44 -4.48
CA LEU A 12 -0.38 -4.36 -3.55
C LEU A 12 -1.19 -4.91 -2.39
N TYR A 13 -0.95 -4.34 -1.20
CA TYR A 13 -1.55 -4.81 0.04
C TYR A 13 -2.18 -3.67 0.81
N VAL A 14 -3.15 -4.02 1.66
CA VAL A 14 -3.73 -3.09 2.63
C VAL A 14 -3.55 -3.67 4.03
N TYR A 15 -3.51 -2.79 5.02
CA TYR A 15 -3.26 -3.12 6.42
C TYR A 15 -4.55 -2.91 7.22
N ALA A 16 -5.06 -3.97 7.83
CA ALA A 16 -6.34 -3.91 8.52
C ALA A 16 -6.37 -2.95 9.70
N LEU A 17 -5.20 -2.61 10.26
CA LEU A 17 -5.12 -1.70 11.41
C LEU A 17 -4.99 -0.23 10.99
N ASP A 18 -4.94 0.07 9.69
CA ASP A 18 -4.94 1.45 9.22
C ASP A 18 -6.34 2.05 9.37
N ALA A 19 -6.38 3.37 9.60
CA ALA A 19 -7.63 4.11 9.53
C ALA A 19 -7.85 4.62 8.11
N ASP A 20 -9.06 5.07 7.79
CA ASP A 20 -9.34 5.66 6.50
C ASP A 20 -8.50 6.92 6.31
N GLY A 21 -7.72 6.94 5.24
CA GLY A 21 -6.86 8.07 4.91
C GLY A 21 -5.66 8.24 5.82
N ARG A 22 -5.36 7.28 6.70
CA ARG A 22 -4.24 7.41 7.62
C ARG A 22 -3.50 6.09 7.82
N SER A 23 -2.20 6.13 7.55
CA SER A 23 -1.34 4.97 7.76
C SER A 23 -0.92 4.84 9.21
N HIS A 24 -0.99 3.62 9.73
CA HIS A 24 -0.44 3.25 11.04
C HIS A 24 0.77 2.35 10.92
N CYS A 25 1.23 2.10 9.69
CA CYS A 25 2.44 1.31 9.44
C CYS A 25 3.61 2.27 9.29
N LEU A 26 4.36 2.49 10.36
CA LEU A 26 5.42 3.49 10.45
C LEU A 26 6.73 2.82 10.86
N ASP A 27 7.86 3.52 10.64
CA ASP A 27 9.19 3.09 11.09
C ASP A 27 9.52 1.68 10.56
N LEU A 28 9.76 0.71 11.44
CA LEU A 28 10.12 -0.65 11.03
C LEU A 28 9.04 -1.32 10.21
N CYS A 29 7.78 -1.05 10.52
CA CYS A 29 6.68 -1.57 9.72
C CYS A 29 6.79 -1.08 8.27
N ALA A 30 7.12 0.19 8.07
CA ALA A 30 7.25 0.75 6.72
C ALA A 30 8.46 0.22 5.97
N LYS A 31 9.46 -0.32 6.66
CA LYS A 31 10.59 -0.99 6.00
C LYS A 31 10.20 -2.35 5.48
N GLU A 32 9.40 -3.08 6.23
CA GLU A 32 8.91 -4.39 5.82
C GLU A 32 7.77 -4.26 4.80
N TRP A 33 6.96 -3.23 4.95
CA TRP A 33 5.81 -2.95 4.09
C TRP A 33 5.94 -1.54 3.50
N PRO A 34 6.79 -1.36 2.48
CA PRO A 34 6.97 -0.04 1.88
C PRO A 34 5.67 0.55 1.37
N PRO A 35 5.34 1.79 1.74
CA PRO A 35 4.17 2.44 1.18
C PRO A 35 4.35 2.68 -0.31
N VAL A 36 3.26 2.60 -1.06
CA VAL A 36 3.29 2.95 -2.48
C VAL A 36 3.37 4.46 -2.59
N ALA A 37 4.54 4.97 -2.98
CA ALA A 37 4.81 6.40 -3.00
C ALA A 37 4.01 7.13 -4.06
N ALA A 38 3.47 8.30 -3.69
CA ALA A 38 2.85 9.21 -4.63
C ALA A 38 3.70 10.46 -4.74
N PRO A 39 3.82 11.06 -5.94
CA PRO A 39 4.58 12.30 -6.09
C PRO A 39 3.89 13.44 -5.34
N GLN A 40 4.68 14.47 -4.97
CA GLN A 40 4.15 15.58 -4.17
C GLN A 40 3.06 16.36 -4.90
N ASP A 41 3.03 16.30 -6.23
CA ASP A 41 2.00 16.95 -7.05
C ASP A 41 0.89 16.00 -7.46
N ALA A 42 0.79 14.83 -6.83
CA ALA A 42 -0.25 13.85 -7.17
C ALA A 42 -1.64 14.39 -6.90
N HIS A 43 -2.57 14.03 -7.75
CA HIS A 43 -3.98 14.38 -7.65
C HIS A 43 -4.84 13.13 -7.58
N PRO A 44 -6.02 13.20 -6.96
CA PRO A 44 -6.93 12.06 -6.96
C PRO A 44 -7.29 11.61 -8.36
N ILE A 45 -7.34 10.29 -8.56
CA ILE A 45 -7.71 9.66 -9.84
C ILE A 45 -8.70 8.54 -9.52
N GLY A 46 -9.99 8.77 -9.81
CA GLY A 46 -11.01 7.78 -9.49
C GLY A 46 -11.04 7.50 -7.99
N ASP A 47 -10.90 6.22 -7.62
CA ASP A 47 -10.88 5.80 -6.22
C ASP A 47 -9.51 5.94 -5.57
N TRP A 48 -8.51 6.39 -6.32
CA TRP A 48 -7.15 6.57 -5.83
C TRP A 48 -6.94 8.01 -5.40
N ARG A 49 -6.27 8.21 -4.25
CA ARG A 49 -5.90 9.54 -3.78
C ARG A 49 -4.59 9.49 -3.02
N PRO A 50 -3.79 10.58 -3.09
CA PRO A 50 -2.60 10.66 -2.24
C PRO A 50 -3.02 11.02 -0.82
N ILE A 51 -2.34 10.40 0.16
CA ILE A 51 -2.48 10.76 1.57
C ILE A 51 -1.12 11.13 2.11
N ARG A 52 -1.09 11.98 3.15
CA ARG A 52 0.16 12.44 3.75
C ARG A 52 0.53 11.55 4.92
N ARG A 53 1.77 11.08 4.92
CA ARG A 53 2.32 10.30 6.01
C ARG A 53 2.92 11.24 7.07
N ASN A 54 3.28 10.67 8.24
CA ASN A 54 3.84 11.45 9.33
C ASN A 54 5.11 12.21 8.97
N ASP A 55 5.91 11.67 8.04
CA ASP A 55 7.16 12.29 7.62
C ASP A 55 7.00 13.32 6.50
N GLY A 56 5.76 13.60 6.11
CA GLY A 56 5.45 14.56 5.05
C GLY A 56 5.43 13.97 3.65
N SER A 57 5.83 12.72 3.47
CA SER A 57 5.76 12.06 2.16
C SER A 57 4.31 11.70 1.84
N LEU A 58 4.04 11.47 0.55
CA LEU A 58 2.72 11.07 0.10
C LEU A 58 2.70 9.59 -0.27
N GLN A 59 1.59 8.95 0.05
CA GLN A 59 1.34 7.55 -0.24
C GLN A 59 0.00 7.43 -0.94
N TRP A 60 -0.09 6.55 -1.93
CA TRP A 60 -1.37 6.28 -2.56
C TRP A 60 -2.29 5.52 -1.62
N ALA A 61 -3.57 5.87 -1.66
CA ALA A 61 -4.64 5.16 -0.96
C ALA A 61 -5.73 4.82 -1.98
N TYR A 62 -6.31 3.64 -1.83
CA TYR A 62 -7.41 3.17 -2.67
C TYR A 62 -8.67 3.10 -1.82
N LYS A 63 -9.71 3.83 -2.20
CA LYS A 63 -10.96 3.93 -1.43
C LYS A 63 -10.66 4.23 0.05
N SER A 64 -9.75 5.19 0.26
CA SER A 64 -9.29 5.66 1.57
C SER A 64 -8.41 4.67 2.35
N LYS A 65 -8.03 3.55 1.75
CA LYS A 65 -7.15 2.57 2.41
C LYS A 65 -5.72 2.76 1.92
N PRO A 66 -4.77 3.09 2.82
CA PRO A 66 -3.36 3.19 2.43
C PRO A 66 -2.86 1.89 1.81
N VAL A 67 -2.06 2.01 0.75
CA VAL A 67 -1.62 0.86 -0.05
C VAL A 67 -0.12 0.67 0.08
N TYR A 68 0.31 -0.61 0.18
CA TYR A 68 1.69 -0.99 0.43
C TYR A 68 2.14 -2.08 -0.53
N THR A 69 3.46 -2.22 -0.67
CA THR A 69 4.07 -3.45 -1.21
C THR A 69 4.65 -4.23 -0.04
N TYR A 70 5.13 -5.45 -0.30
CA TYR A 70 5.75 -6.28 0.73
C TYR A 70 7.21 -6.55 0.37
N SER A 71 8.12 -6.27 1.30
CA SER A 71 9.54 -6.46 1.06
C SER A 71 9.94 -7.92 0.81
N GLY A 72 9.12 -8.86 1.28
CA GLY A 72 9.35 -10.28 1.02
C GLY A 72 8.93 -10.76 -0.36
N ASP A 73 8.29 -9.89 -1.16
CA ASP A 73 7.96 -10.21 -2.55
C ASP A 73 9.12 -9.76 -3.41
N SER A 74 9.94 -10.70 -3.87
CA SER A 74 11.16 -10.39 -4.62
C SER A 74 10.96 -10.37 -6.13
N ALA A 75 9.79 -10.76 -6.61
CA ALA A 75 9.51 -10.81 -8.04
C ALA A 75 8.04 -10.51 -8.31
N ALA A 76 7.77 -10.08 -9.54
CA ALA A 76 6.40 -9.79 -9.97
C ALA A 76 5.49 -11.00 -9.77
N GLY A 77 4.27 -10.75 -9.36
CA GLY A 77 3.26 -11.79 -9.19
C GLY A 77 3.30 -12.54 -7.87
N GLN A 78 4.34 -12.37 -7.06
CA GLN A 78 4.40 -13.01 -5.74
C GLN A 78 3.37 -12.38 -4.80
N THR A 79 2.88 -13.20 -3.86
CA THR A 79 1.90 -12.76 -2.86
C THR A 79 2.27 -13.28 -1.48
N ASN A 80 3.56 -13.20 -1.14
CA ASN A 80 4.08 -13.77 0.10
C ASN A 80 3.56 -13.08 1.35
N GLY A 81 3.04 -11.87 1.22
CA GLY A 81 2.49 -11.13 2.35
C GLY A 81 1.02 -11.36 2.61
N ALA A 82 0.32 -12.07 1.73
CA ALA A 82 -1.11 -12.24 1.85
C ALA A 82 -1.46 -13.02 3.12
N GLY A 83 -2.28 -12.42 3.99
CA GLY A 83 -2.73 -13.06 5.22
C GLY A 83 -1.74 -13.00 6.37
N LEU A 84 -0.58 -12.38 6.21
CA LEU A 84 0.40 -12.30 7.29
C LEU A 84 -0.18 -11.60 8.52
N GLY A 85 -0.01 -12.24 9.67
CA GLY A 85 -0.51 -11.71 10.94
C GLY A 85 -2.02 -11.51 10.98
N SER A 86 -2.74 -12.03 9.98
CA SER A 86 -4.19 -11.83 9.81
C SER A 86 -4.58 -10.37 9.62
N VAL A 87 -3.62 -9.47 9.41
CA VAL A 87 -3.87 -8.03 9.26
C VAL A 87 -3.44 -7.49 7.89
N TRP A 88 -2.69 -8.26 7.11
CA TRP A 88 -2.25 -7.86 5.78
C TRP A 88 -3.02 -8.62 4.72
N HIS A 89 -3.65 -7.90 3.81
CA HIS A 89 -4.49 -8.50 2.77
C HIS A 89 -4.14 -7.93 1.42
N LEU A 90 -4.26 -8.77 0.38
CA LEU A 90 -4.10 -8.28 -0.98
C LEU A 90 -5.17 -7.23 -1.29
N LEU A 91 -4.74 -6.16 -1.96
CA LEU A 91 -5.68 -5.17 -2.47
C LEU A 91 -6.33 -5.75 -3.73
N VAL A 92 -7.65 -5.83 -3.74
CA VAL A 92 -8.40 -6.30 -4.90
C VAL A 92 -9.39 -5.22 -5.31
N PRO A 93 -9.73 -5.18 -6.61
CA PRO A 93 -10.68 -4.18 -7.13
C PRO A 93 -12.05 -4.23 -6.47
#